data_2f381953eb2d6d56f47357c186fd6849
#
_entry.id   2f381953eb2d6d56f47357c186fd6849
#
_cell.length_a   1.000
_cell.length_b   1.000
_cell.length_c   1.000
_cell.angle_alpha   90.00
_cell.angle_beta   90.00
_cell.angle_gamma   90.00
#
_symmetry.space_group_name_H-M   'P 1'
#
loop_
_entity.id
_entity.type
_entity.pdbx_description
1 polymer ?
#
loop_
_entity_poly.entity_id
_entity_poly.type
_entity_poly.pdbx_seq_one_letter_code
_entity_poly.pdbx_strand_id
1 'polypeptide(L)'
;MIKEQIINTAFDLFSQYGIKSVSMDDVAKAAGISKRTLYESFEDKETLLIEGIDHNSESLGQYLTGLEKEPFNALEVILLFYEEMMKNPRWFNEKFYEDLKKYPKAQQKIEMNKARMGKRCMDLVTTGR
;
A
#
# COMPACT_ATOMS: atom_id res chain seq x y z
N MET A 1 -7.50 9.66 -12.59
CA MET A 1 -8.86 9.44 -12.09
C MET A 1 -8.95 9.91 -10.65
N ILE A 2 -10.08 10.51 -10.32
CA ILE A 2 -10.20 11.17 -9.00
C ILE A 2 -10.12 10.18 -7.84
N LYS A 3 -10.71 9.00 -7.98
CA LYS A 3 -10.69 7.99 -6.93
C LYS A 3 -9.28 7.53 -6.60
N GLU A 4 -8.47 7.31 -7.62
CA GLU A 4 -7.07 6.93 -7.46
C GLU A 4 -6.26 8.03 -6.78
N GLN A 5 -6.52 9.28 -7.14
CA GLN A 5 -5.87 10.44 -6.51
C GLN A 5 -6.20 10.51 -5.03
N ILE A 6 -7.48 10.26 -4.68
CA ILE A 6 -7.91 10.24 -3.29
C ILE A 6 -7.17 9.15 -2.51
N ILE A 7 -7.10 7.95 -3.08
CA ILE A 7 -6.41 6.83 -2.45
C ILE A 7 -4.94 7.15 -2.19
N ASN A 8 -4.26 7.67 -3.21
CA ASN A 8 -2.84 8.02 -3.09
C ASN A 8 -2.61 9.11 -2.05
N THR A 9 -3.43 10.15 -2.06
CA THR A 9 -3.33 11.25 -1.11
C THR A 9 -3.56 10.75 0.31
N ALA A 10 -4.60 9.96 0.51
CA ALA A 10 -4.93 9.43 1.83
C ALA A 10 -3.83 8.52 2.36
N PHE A 11 -3.33 7.63 1.50
CA PHE A 11 -2.30 6.69 1.92
C PHE A 11 -0.98 7.39 2.25
N ASP A 12 -0.64 8.45 1.51
CA ASP A 12 0.52 9.27 1.82
C ASP A 12 0.39 9.90 3.20
N LEU A 13 -0.78 10.46 3.51
CA LEU A 13 -1.02 11.07 4.81
C LEU A 13 -0.98 10.03 5.95
N PHE A 14 -1.63 8.89 5.76
CA PHE A 14 -1.62 7.81 6.75
C PHE A 14 -0.22 7.31 7.02
N SER A 15 0.57 7.14 5.95
CA SER A 15 1.94 6.66 6.07
C SER A 15 2.86 7.66 6.77
N GLN A 16 2.62 8.93 6.56
CA GLN A 16 3.46 10.00 7.09
C GLN A 16 3.11 10.35 8.54
N TYR A 17 1.81 10.43 8.85
CA TYR A 17 1.34 10.93 10.15
C TYR A 17 0.66 9.88 11.02
N GLY A 18 0.47 8.67 10.50
CA GLY A 18 -0.28 7.63 11.18
C GLY A 18 -1.76 7.70 10.80
N ILE A 19 -2.49 6.62 11.08
CA ILE A 19 -3.90 6.54 10.69
C ILE A 19 -4.77 7.38 11.61
N LYS A 20 -4.52 7.29 12.91
CA LYS A 20 -5.33 7.96 13.93
C LYS A 20 -5.34 9.48 13.77
N SER A 21 -4.18 10.05 13.43
CA SER A 21 -4.02 11.51 13.35
C SER A 21 -4.65 12.14 12.12
N VAL A 22 -4.98 11.35 11.11
CA VAL A 22 -5.52 11.85 9.83
C VAL A 22 -7.02 11.62 9.79
N SER A 23 -7.77 12.70 9.61
CA SER A 23 -9.23 12.65 9.50
C SER A 23 -9.66 12.63 8.03
N MET A 24 -10.92 12.29 7.79
CA MET A 24 -11.49 12.42 6.44
C MET A 24 -11.45 13.86 5.94
N ASP A 25 -11.62 14.83 6.84
CA ASP A 25 -11.47 16.26 6.48
C ASP A 25 -10.07 16.56 5.97
N ASP A 26 -9.05 16.01 6.64
CA ASP A 26 -7.66 16.21 6.24
C ASP A 26 -7.42 15.64 4.83
N VAL A 27 -8.00 14.48 4.55
CA VAL A 27 -7.86 13.84 3.24
C VAL A 27 -8.54 14.70 2.17
N ALA A 28 -9.75 15.17 2.43
CA ALA A 28 -10.49 16.00 1.48
C ALA A 28 -9.72 17.28 1.15
N LYS A 29 -9.17 17.94 2.15
CA LYS A 29 -8.38 19.17 1.95
C LYS A 29 -7.12 18.87 1.13
N ALA A 30 -6.39 17.83 1.47
CA ALA A 30 -5.17 17.48 0.76
C ALA A 30 -5.44 17.09 -0.68
N ALA A 31 -6.56 16.43 -0.94
CA ALA A 31 -6.95 16.02 -2.29
C ALA A 31 -7.60 17.13 -3.09
N GLY A 32 -7.90 18.27 -2.45
CA GLY A 32 -8.53 19.40 -3.12
C GLY A 32 -9.98 19.16 -3.50
N ILE A 33 -10.70 18.37 -2.71
CA ILE A 33 -12.11 18.04 -2.97
C ILE A 33 -12.96 18.36 -1.73
N SER A 34 -14.28 18.41 -1.93
CA SER A 34 -15.20 18.61 -0.82
C SER A 34 -15.32 17.33 0.00
N LYS A 35 -15.70 17.48 1.26
CA LYS A 35 -15.97 16.35 2.14
C LYS A 35 -17.08 15.47 1.56
N ARG A 36 -18.09 16.10 0.95
CA ARG A 36 -19.20 15.39 0.31
C ARG A 36 -18.70 14.48 -0.81
N THR A 37 -17.83 15.00 -1.68
CA THR A 37 -17.26 14.24 -2.79
C THR A 37 -16.47 13.05 -2.25
N LEU A 38 -15.71 13.26 -1.18
CA LEU A 38 -14.94 12.17 -0.57
C LEU A 38 -15.87 11.05 -0.07
N TYR A 39 -16.93 11.40 0.66
CA TYR A 39 -17.85 10.40 1.19
C TYR A 39 -18.72 9.74 0.12
N GLU A 40 -18.86 10.34 -1.05
CA GLU A 40 -19.51 9.69 -2.18
C GLU A 40 -18.66 8.55 -2.74
N SER A 41 -17.34 8.66 -2.62
CA SER A 41 -16.41 7.65 -3.12
C SER A 41 -16.05 6.60 -2.09
N PHE A 42 -15.98 6.97 -0.82
CA PHE A 42 -15.55 6.09 0.26
C PHE A 42 -16.44 6.27 1.48
N GLU A 43 -17.05 5.18 1.90
CA GLU A 43 -18.01 5.19 3.00
C GLU A 43 -17.41 5.73 4.30
N ASP A 44 -16.22 5.29 4.62
CA ASP A 44 -15.55 5.68 5.85
C ASP A 44 -14.02 5.58 5.70
N LYS A 45 -13.33 5.96 6.76
CA LYS A 45 -11.87 5.99 6.81
C LYS A 45 -11.27 4.59 6.67
N GLU A 46 -11.86 3.58 7.31
CA GLU A 46 -11.36 2.21 7.23
C GLU A 46 -11.45 1.67 5.80
N THR A 47 -12.56 1.95 5.12
CA THR A 47 -12.72 1.54 3.72
C THR A 47 -11.65 2.18 2.84
N LEU A 48 -11.42 3.47 3.03
CA LEU A 48 -10.38 4.20 2.29
C LEU A 48 -9.00 3.63 2.58
N LEU A 49 -8.73 3.31 3.84
CA LEU A 49 -7.46 2.70 4.25
C LEU A 49 -7.25 1.35 3.57
N ILE A 50 -8.26 0.50 3.57
CA ILE A 50 -8.19 -0.83 2.95
C ILE A 50 -7.95 -0.72 1.46
N GLU A 51 -8.65 0.17 0.78
CA GLU A 51 -8.44 0.38 -0.66
C GLU A 51 -7.04 0.90 -0.94
N GLY A 52 -6.51 1.75 -0.06
CA GLY A 52 -5.13 2.22 -0.17
C GLY A 52 -4.11 1.10 -0.02
N ILE A 53 -4.36 0.20 0.93
CA ILE A 53 -3.49 -0.96 1.16
C ILE A 53 -3.48 -1.86 -0.08
N ASP A 54 -4.66 -2.14 -0.64
CA ASP A 54 -4.77 -2.97 -1.84
C ASP A 54 -4.11 -2.31 -3.05
N HIS A 55 -4.34 -1.02 -3.22
CA HIS A 55 -3.75 -0.28 -4.34
C HIS A 55 -2.22 -0.32 -4.26
N ASN A 56 -1.67 -0.12 -3.08
CA ASN A 56 -0.23 -0.16 -2.86
C ASN A 56 0.35 -1.55 -3.13
N SER A 57 -0.35 -2.59 -2.66
CA SER A 57 0.05 -3.97 -2.88
C SER A 57 0.03 -4.34 -4.36
N GLU A 58 -1.00 -3.88 -5.08
CA GLU A 58 -1.12 -4.11 -6.51
C GLU A 58 0.02 -3.43 -7.28
N SER A 59 0.36 -2.22 -6.89
CA SER A 59 1.48 -1.50 -7.51
C SER A 59 2.80 -2.25 -7.33
N LEU A 60 3.04 -2.80 -6.15
CA LEU A 60 4.22 -3.61 -5.89
C LEU A 60 4.22 -4.89 -6.71
N GLY A 61 3.06 -5.53 -6.84
CA GLY A 61 2.92 -6.72 -7.66
C GLY A 61 3.23 -6.46 -9.11
N GLN A 62 2.78 -5.32 -9.64
CA GLN A 62 3.07 -4.92 -11.01
C GLN A 62 4.56 -4.64 -11.20
N TYR A 63 5.19 -4.02 -10.22
CA TYR A 63 6.63 -3.78 -10.26
C TYR A 63 7.40 -5.10 -10.33
N LEU A 64 7.02 -6.07 -9.50
CA LEU A 64 7.65 -7.38 -9.50
C LEU A 64 7.45 -8.08 -10.85
N THR A 65 6.25 -8.01 -11.41
CA THR A 65 5.97 -8.58 -12.73
C THR A 65 6.86 -7.95 -13.79
N GLY A 66 7.05 -6.63 -13.72
CA GLY A 66 7.94 -5.91 -14.64
C GLY A 66 9.37 -6.41 -14.57
N LEU A 67 9.88 -6.64 -13.35
CA LEU A 67 11.22 -7.18 -13.16
C LEU A 67 11.36 -8.59 -13.73
N GLU A 68 10.32 -9.40 -13.61
CA GLU A 68 10.32 -10.76 -14.13
C GLU A 68 10.41 -10.82 -15.66
N LYS A 69 10.03 -9.76 -16.34
CA LYS A 69 10.11 -9.66 -17.80
C LYS A 69 11.51 -9.31 -18.29
N GLU A 70 12.37 -8.84 -17.39
CA GLU A 70 13.74 -8.48 -17.72
C GLU A 70 14.65 -9.70 -17.60
N PRO A 71 15.85 -9.68 -18.25
CA PRO A 71 16.77 -10.82 -18.21
C PRO A 71 17.55 -10.92 -16.89
N PHE A 72 16.87 -10.75 -15.77
CA PHE A 72 17.46 -10.90 -14.45
C PHE A 72 17.27 -12.33 -13.94
N ASN A 73 18.21 -12.84 -13.16
CA ASN A 73 18.00 -14.11 -12.49
C ASN A 73 17.13 -13.89 -11.24
N ALA A 74 16.71 -14.96 -10.59
CA ALA A 74 15.79 -14.88 -9.44
C ALA A 74 16.35 -14.01 -8.32
N LEU A 75 17.63 -14.13 -8.01
CA LEU A 75 18.25 -13.35 -6.94
C LEU A 75 18.25 -11.86 -7.27
N GLU A 76 18.57 -11.52 -8.51
CA GLU A 76 18.57 -10.14 -8.96
C GLU A 76 17.16 -9.51 -8.85
N VAL A 77 16.14 -10.27 -9.27
CA VAL A 77 14.74 -9.80 -9.16
C VAL A 77 14.39 -9.52 -7.70
N ILE A 78 14.71 -10.42 -6.79
CA ILE A 78 14.40 -10.28 -5.37
C ILE A 78 15.14 -9.09 -4.76
N LEU A 79 16.41 -8.94 -5.08
CA LEU A 79 17.21 -7.82 -4.56
C LEU A 79 16.68 -6.48 -5.04
N LEU A 80 16.33 -6.37 -6.32
CA LEU A 80 15.78 -5.14 -6.88
C LEU A 80 14.41 -4.83 -6.30
N PHE A 81 13.59 -5.85 -6.10
CA PHE A 81 12.28 -5.69 -5.49
C PHE A 81 12.41 -5.20 -4.04
N TYR A 82 13.28 -5.82 -3.28
CA TYR A 82 13.55 -5.43 -1.89
C TYR A 82 14.07 -4.00 -1.80
N GLU A 83 14.98 -3.64 -2.69
CA GLU A 83 15.54 -2.29 -2.75
C GLU A 83 14.46 -1.25 -3.00
N GLU A 84 13.51 -1.54 -3.91
CA GLU A 84 12.40 -0.65 -4.18
C GLU A 84 11.48 -0.51 -2.97
N MET A 85 11.22 -1.60 -2.28
CA MET A 85 10.43 -1.58 -1.05
C MET A 85 11.09 -0.69 0.00
N MET A 86 12.40 -0.78 0.16
CA MET A 86 13.14 -0.04 1.16
C MET A 86 13.17 1.47 0.88
N LYS A 87 13.03 1.86 -0.36
CA LYS A 87 12.99 3.29 -0.73
C LYS A 87 11.68 3.95 -0.36
N ASN A 88 10.62 3.18 -0.18
CA ASN A 88 9.30 3.72 0.08
C ASN A 88 9.11 3.95 1.57
N PRO A 89 9.03 5.24 2.03
CA PRO A 89 8.88 5.53 3.46
C PRO A 89 7.58 4.98 4.05
N ARG A 90 6.62 4.64 3.20
CA ARG A 90 5.33 4.08 3.66
C ARG A 90 5.49 2.77 4.40
N TRP A 91 6.58 2.03 4.16
CA TRP A 91 6.76 0.71 4.74
C TRP A 91 7.31 0.71 6.16
N PHE A 92 7.83 1.84 6.63
CA PHE A 92 8.56 1.89 7.89
C PHE A 92 8.05 2.89 8.90
N ASN A 93 6.82 3.38 8.71
CA ASN A 93 6.22 4.29 9.68
C ASN A 93 5.66 3.49 10.85
N GLU A 94 6.33 3.58 11.99
CA GLU A 94 5.92 2.87 13.21
C GLU A 94 4.51 3.28 13.66
N LYS A 95 4.21 4.55 13.54
CA LYS A 95 2.92 5.09 13.97
C LYS A 95 1.78 4.52 13.14
N PHE A 96 2.00 4.35 11.84
CA PHE A 96 1.03 3.71 10.96
C PHE A 96 0.73 2.28 11.43
N TYR A 97 1.77 1.50 11.68
CA TYR A 97 1.62 0.10 12.09
C TYR A 97 1.04 -0.02 13.49
N GLU A 98 1.36 0.89 14.38
CA GLU A 98 0.76 0.92 15.73
C GLU A 98 -0.73 1.21 15.65
N ASP A 99 -1.12 2.23 14.88
CA ASP A 99 -2.51 2.59 14.70
C ASP A 99 -3.31 1.49 13.99
N LEU A 100 -2.64 0.74 13.12
CA LEU A 100 -3.25 -0.33 12.34
C LEU A 100 -3.90 -1.41 13.23
N LYS A 101 -3.38 -1.58 14.44
CA LYS A 101 -3.94 -2.53 15.41
C LYS A 101 -5.39 -2.23 15.76
N LYS A 102 -5.82 -0.99 15.58
CA LYS A 102 -7.20 -0.56 15.86
C LYS A 102 -8.13 -0.78 14.66
N TYR A 103 -7.59 -1.25 13.55
CA TYR A 103 -8.34 -1.51 12.33
C TYR A 103 -8.13 -2.95 11.89
N PRO A 104 -8.82 -3.91 12.55
CA PRO A 104 -8.56 -5.34 12.33
C PRO A 104 -8.68 -5.80 10.88
N LYS A 105 -9.66 -5.28 10.15
CA LYS A 105 -9.84 -5.66 8.74
C LYS A 105 -8.68 -5.18 7.88
N ALA A 106 -8.20 -3.96 8.15
CA ALA A 106 -7.06 -3.42 7.43
C ALA A 106 -5.78 -4.18 7.76
N GLN A 107 -5.58 -4.50 9.05
CA GLN A 107 -4.43 -5.28 9.49
C GLN A 107 -4.41 -6.66 8.83
N GLN A 108 -5.56 -7.33 8.79
CA GLN A 108 -5.70 -8.62 8.14
C GLN A 108 -5.34 -8.54 6.66
N LYS A 109 -5.78 -7.46 6.00
CA LYS A 109 -5.50 -7.24 4.58
C LYS A 109 -4.00 -7.09 4.32
N ILE A 110 -3.31 -6.35 5.15
CA ILE A 110 -1.86 -6.19 5.03
C ILE A 110 -1.16 -7.52 5.21
N GLU A 111 -1.56 -8.31 6.21
CA GLU A 111 -0.96 -9.60 6.45
C GLU A 111 -1.17 -10.56 5.29
N MET A 112 -2.37 -10.57 4.71
CA MET A 112 -2.67 -11.39 3.53
C MET A 112 -1.82 -10.97 2.33
N ASN A 113 -1.69 -9.68 2.11
CA ASN A 113 -0.92 -9.17 0.99
C ASN A 113 0.57 -9.48 1.15
N LYS A 114 1.10 -9.37 2.37
CA LYS A 114 2.49 -9.72 2.66
C LYS A 114 2.74 -11.21 2.43
N ALA A 115 1.81 -12.06 2.87
CA ALA A 115 1.94 -13.51 2.69
C ALA A 115 1.94 -13.88 1.21
N ARG A 116 1.08 -13.26 0.43
CA ARG A 116 1.00 -13.50 -1.01
C ARG A 116 2.29 -13.09 -1.71
N MET A 117 2.82 -11.93 -1.35
CA MET A 117 4.06 -11.43 -1.93
C MET A 117 5.26 -12.29 -1.53
N GLY A 118 5.30 -12.71 -0.26
CA GLY A 118 6.34 -13.59 0.24
C GLY A 118 6.35 -14.93 -0.47
N LYS A 119 5.17 -15.50 -0.71
CA LYS A 119 5.04 -16.76 -1.47
C LYS A 119 5.56 -16.59 -2.88
N ARG A 120 5.23 -15.48 -3.52
CA ARG A 120 5.66 -15.19 -4.87
C ARG A 120 7.18 -15.11 -4.96
N CYS A 121 7.82 -14.47 -3.97
CA CYS A 121 9.28 -14.41 -3.89
C CYS A 121 9.89 -15.77 -3.65
N MET A 122 9.28 -16.59 -2.78
CA MET A 122 9.75 -17.95 -2.54
C MET A 122 9.66 -18.83 -3.78
N ASP A 123 8.59 -18.68 -4.55
CA ASP A 123 8.43 -19.43 -5.80
C ASP A 123 9.54 -19.08 -6.79
N LEU A 124 9.94 -17.81 -6.84
CA LEU A 124 11.05 -17.39 -7.70
C LEU A 124 12.37 -18.08 -7.29
N VAL A 125 12.63 -18.13 -5.99
CA VAL A 125 13.84 -18.78 -5.47
C VAL A 125 13.82 -20.27 -5.77
N THR A 126 12.67 -20.90 -5.54
CA THR A 126 12.51 -22.35 -5.70
C THR A 126 12.61 -22.79 -7.16
N THR A 127 11.99 -22.05 -8.07
CA THR A 127 11.96 -22.40 -9.50
C THR A 127 13.17 -21.88 -10.27
N GLY A 128 13.96 -21.01 -9.65
CA GLY A 128 15.10 -20.38 -10.29
C GLY A 128 14.71 -19.44 -11.41
N ARG A 129 13.45 -19.06 -11.40
CA ARG A 129 12.89 -18.26 -12.45
C ARG A 129 12.95 -19.00 -13.81
#